data_2f620e35fbe9120ab40af81dc09f782f
#
_entry.id   2f620e35fbe9120ab40af81dc09f782f
#
_cell.length_a   1.000
_cell.length_b   1.000
_cell.length_c   1.000
_cell.angle_alpha   90.00
_cell.angle_beta   90.00
_cell.angle_gamma   90.00
#
_symmetry.space_group_name_H-M   'P 1'
#
loop_
_entity.id
_entity.type
_entity.pdbx_description
1 polymer ?
#
loop_
_entity_poly.entity_id
_entity_poly.type
_entity_poly.pdbx_seq_one_letter_code
_entity_poly.pdbx_strand_id
1 'polypeptide(L)'
;HEHGLFLAVLYYLGLRRGEALGLQWGDFDFDEDLVHIQRDIDYVGSTAHDGALKTAAANRYIPVPQELRAMLSKVRGFPQQYVFHTDEGQPWSQSSFKRIWLSLMEASYCVEQREVTKETKRKNDIIKQLKPTLTPHYFRHNYATLLFEAGVEPLIAMKMLGHTDYQTTANIYTHLKSEMLKKSSVDMQEVFRKKQEAKGVLAKAQGIRDKRSRKPELDMSLPWAGKF
;
A
#
# COMPACT_ATOMS: atom_id res chain seq x y z
N HIS A 1 -1.93 -18.24 7.37
CA HIS A 1 -3.23 -18.08 8.04
C HIS A 1 -4.35 -18.56 7.12
N GLU A 2 -5.31 -19.33 7.64
CA GLU A 2 -6.42 -19.91 6.84
C GLU A 2 -7.23 -18.86 6.07
N HIS A 3 -7.43 -17.68 6.64
CA HIS A 3 -8.14 -16.58 5.99
C HIS A 3 -7.22 -15.61 5.21
N GLY A 4 -5.97 -15.99 4.93
CA GLY A 4 -5.01 -15.12 4.23
C GLY A 4 -5.45 -14.68 2.84
N LEU A 5 -6.28 -15.49 2.16
CA LEU A 5 -6.86 -15.14 0.87
C LEU A 5 -7.73 -13.86 0.92
N PHE A 6 -8.39 -13.59 2.07
CA PHE A 6 -9.17 -12.37 2.24
C PHE A 6 -8.29 -11.11 2.15
N LEU A 7 -7.10 -11.13 2.80
CA LEU A 7 -6.14 -10.03 2.68
C LEU A 7 -5.61 -9.88 1.25
N ALA A 8 -5.33 -11.00 0.57
CA ALA A 8 -4.88 -10.97 -0.82
C ALA A 8 -5.94 -10.32 -1.73
N VAL A 9 -7.22 -10.69 -1.57
CA VAL A 9 -8.32 -10.08 -2.33
C VAL A 9 -8.41 -8.57 -2.07
N LEU A 10 -8.34 -8.14 -0.81
CA LEU A 10 -8.34 -6.71 -0.49
C LEU A 10 -7.14 -5.97 -1.08
N TYR A 11 -5.96 -6.58 -1.05
CA TYR A 11 -4.73 -5.98 -1.55
C TYR A 11 -4.71 -5.85 -3.07
N TYR A 12 -5.03 -6.95 -3.78
CA TYR A 12 -4.91 -7.00 -5.24
C TYR A 12 -6.09 -6.37 -5.99
N LEU A 13 -7.28 -6.27 -5.37
CA LEU A 13 -8.48 -5.75 -6.02
C LEU A 13 -8.99 -4.42 -5.43
N GLY A 14 -8.46 -3.99 -4.30
CA GLY A 14 -8.85 -2.73 -3.66
C GLY A 14 -10.34 -2.63 -3.28
N LEU A 15 -10.98 -3.76 -2.99
CA LEU A 15 -12.41 -3.84 -2.72
C LEU A 15 -12.79 -3.19 -1.38
N ARG A 16 -14.04 -2.70 -1.31
CA ARG A 16 -14.65 -2.43 -0.01
C ARG A 16 -14.88 -3.75 0.74
N ARG A 17 -14.91 -3.69 2.07
CA ARG A 17 -15.15 -4.88 2.89
C ARG A 17 -16.38 -5.68 2.45
N GLY A 18 -17.51 -5.00 2.27
CA GLY A 18 -18.76 -5.65 1.89
C GLY A 18 -18.70 -6.23 0.46
N GLU A 19 -18.08 -5.53 -0.47
CA GLU A 19 -17.82 -6.04 -1.82
C GLU A 19 -17.00 -7.34 -1.78
N ALA A 20 -15.91 -7.37 -0.99
CA ALA A 20 -15.08 -8.56 -0.85
C ALA A 20 -15.84 -9.75 -0.21
N LEU A 21 -16.65 -9.48 0.81
CA LEU A 21 -17.49 -10.50 1.45
C LEU A 21 -18.63 -11.01 0.53
N GLY A 22 -19.08 -10.17 -0.40
CA GLY A 22 -20.13 -10.49 -1.37
C GLY A 22 -19.64 -11.27 -2.60
N LEU A 23 -18.32 -11.51 -2.72
CA LEU A 23 -17.79 -12.27 -3.84
C LEU A 23 -18.26 -13.70 -3.85
N GLN A 24 -18.75 -14.16 -5.00
CA GLN A 24 -19.03 -15.55 -5.30
C GLN A 24 -18.04 -16.06 -6.35
N TRP A 25 -17.85 -17.38 -6.43
CA TRP A 25 -16.94 -17.96 -7.40
C TRP A 25 -17.36 -17.72 -8.85
N GLY A 26 -18.66 -17.57 -9.11
CA GLY A 26 -19.21 -17.24 -10.42
C GLY A 26 -18.95 -15.79 -10.86
N ASP A 27 -18.43 -14.94 -9.99
CA ASP A 27 -18.06 -13.57 -10.35
C ASP A 27 -16.70 -13.51 -11.06
N PHE A 28 -15.91 -14.57 -10.97
CA PHE A 28 -14.58 -14.65 -11.59
C PHE A 28 -14.66 -15.26 -12.97
N ASP A 29 -14.26 -14.50 -13.96
CA ASP A 29 -13.94 -14.99 -15.28
C ASP A 29 -12.43 -15.32 -15.32
N PHE A 30 -12.11 -16.61 -15.20
CA PHE A 30 -10.72 -17.07 -15.20
C PHE A 30 -10.12 -17.15 -16.61
N ASP A 31 -10.90 -17.03 -17.66
CA ASP A 31 -10.42 -17.05 -19.04
C ASP A 31 -9.97 -15.64 -19.46
N GLU A 32 -10.73 -14.61 -19.05
CA GLU A 32 -10.42 -13.21 -19.32
C GLU A 32 -9.64 -12.53 -18.17
N ASP A 33 -9.34 -13.24 -17.08
CA ASP A 33 -8.70 -12.69 -15.86
C ASP A 33 -9.44 -11.46 -15.28
N LEU A 34 -10.77 -11.55 -15.21
CA LEU A 34 -11.63 -10.49 -14.68
C LEU A 34 -12.45 -10.97 -13.49
N VAL A 35 -12.83 -10.04 -12.63
CA VAL A 35 -13.84 -10.23 -11.59
C VAL A 35 -14.92 -9.18 -11.69
N HIS A 36 -16.18 -9.61 -11.65
CA HIS A 36 -17.37 -8.74 -11.66
C HIS A 36 -17.81 -8.42 -10.24
N ILE A 37 -17.69 -7.16 -9.85
CA ILE A 37 -18.16 -6.67 -8.55
C ILE A 37 -19.62 -6.24 -8.70
N GLN A 38 -20.54 -7.02 -8.15
CA GLN A 38 -21.98 -6.81 -8.33
C GLN A 38 -22.81 -6.96 -7.04
N ARG A 39 -22.16 -7.26 -5.89
CA ARG A 39 -22.79 -7.41 -4.58
C ARG A 39 -22.01 -6.68 -3.49
N ASP A 40 -22.70 -6.27 -2.45
CA ASP A 40 -22.13 -5.70 -1.22
C ASP A 40 -22.81 -6.35 -0.03
N ILE A 41 -22.07 -6.86 0.93
CA ILE A 41 -22.64 -7.39 2.18
C ILE A 41 -22.77 -6.26 3.18
N ASP A 42 -24.00 -5.95 3.53
CA ASP A 42 -24.32 -5.04 4.64
C ASP A 42 -24.75 -5.84 5.88
N TYR A 43 -24.68 -5.22 7.04
CA TYR A 43 -25.07 -5.82 8.31
C TYR A 43 -26.30 -5.16 8.90
N VAL A 44 -27.31 -5.97 9.24
CA VAL A 44 -28.43 -5.57 10.09
C VAL A 44 -28.23 -6.23 11.44
N GLY A 45 -27.87 -5.44 12.46
CA GLY A 45 -27.33 -5.99 13.70
C GLY A 45 -26.03 -6.75 13.48
N SER A 46 -25.98 -8.04 13.78
CA SER A 46 -24.83 -8.90 13.54
C SER A 46 -24.97 -9.77 12.28
N THR A 47 -26.15 -9.82 11.67
CA THR A 47 -26.46 -10.69 10.52
C THR A 47 -25.98 -10.05 9.22
N ALA A 48 -25.33 -10.86 8.38
CA ALA A 48 -24.94 -10.46 7.02
C ALA A 48 -26.15 -10.57 6.08
N HIS A 49 -26.34 -9.58 5.26
CA HIS A 49 -27.39 -9.56 4.22
C HIS A 49 -26.77 -9.16 2.89
N ASP A 50 -27.24 -9.78 1.83
CA ASP A 50 -26.96 -9.31 0.47
C ASP A 50 -27.59 -7.93 0.29
N GLY A 51 -26.75 -6.91 0.24
CA GLY A 51 -27.12 -5.55 -0.07
C GLY A 51 -26.96 -5.29 -1.57
N ALA A 52 -27.87 -4.46 -2.11
CA ALA A 52 -27.64 -3.89 -3.42
C ALA A 52 -26.41 -2.98 -3.37
N LEU A 53 -25.67 -2.92 -4.46
CA LEU A 53 -24.58 -1.94 -4.59
C LEU A 53 -25.13 -0.54 -4.36
N LYS A 54 -24.46 0.23 -3.52
CA LYS A 54 -24.89 1.59 -3.11
C LYS A 54 -24.96 2.58 -4.28
N THR A 55 -24.28 2.27 -5.38
CA THR A 55 -24.21 3.13 -6.58
C THR A 55 -24.03 2.28 -7.83
N ALA A 56 -24.49 2.79 -8.98
CA ALA A 56 -24.26 2.16 -10.27
C ALA A 56 -22.75 2.01 -10.60
N ALA A 57 -21.92 2.96 -10.15
CA ALA A 57 -20.46 2.90 -10.35
C ALA A 57 -19.79 1.76 -9.57
N ALA A 58 -20.45 1.21 -8.54
CA ALA A 58 -19.94 0.07 -7.80
C ALA A 58 -20.04 -1.24 -8.61
N ASN A 59 -20.97 -1.35 -9.57
CA ASN A 59 -21.06 -2.45 -10.52
C ASN A 59 -19.98 -2.28 -11.58
N ARG A 60 -18.95 -3.13 -11.51
CA ARG A 60 -17.74 -2.98 -12.34
C ARG A 60 -16.97 -4.26 -12.49
N TYR A 61 -16.13 -4.31 -13.52
CA TYR A 61 -15.13 -5.35 -13.72
C TYR A 61 -13.75 -4.85 -13.28
N ILE A 62 -12.98 -5.71 -12.63
CA ILE A 62 -11.61 -5.44 -12.19
C ILE A 62 -10.70 -6.56 -12.73
N PRO A 63 -9.54 -6.25 -13.31
CA PRO A 63 -8.55 -7.26 -13.69
C PRO A 63 -8.04 -8.01 -12.45
N VAL A 64 -7.91 -9.33 -12.58
CA VAL A 64 -7.38 -10.23 -11.55
C VAL A 64 -5.90 -10.51 -11.86
N PRO A 65 -4.95 -10.01 -11.06
CA PRO A 65 -3.53 -10.29 -11.25
C PRO A 65 -3.22 -11.79 -11.16
N GLN A 66 -2.19 -12.23 -11.86
CA GLN A 66 -1.80 -13.64 -11.94
C GLN A 66 -1.50 -14.28 -10.58
N GLU A 67 -0.91 -13.50 -9.66
CA GLU A 67 -0.62 -13.93 -8.28
C GLU A 67 -1.91 -14.24 -7.51
N LEU A 68 -2.92 -13.38 -7.62
CA LEU A 68 -4.21 -13.62 -6.99
C LEU A 68 -4.95 -14.76 -7.66
N ARG A 69 -4.94 -14.84 -9.01
CA ARG A 69 -5.50 -15.95 -9.77
C ARG A 69 -4.95 -17.30 -9.33
N ALA A 70 -3.63 -17.41 -9.16
CA ALA A 70 -2.97 -18.61 -8.69
C ALA A 70 -3.40 -19.02 -7.26
N MET A 71 -3.72 -18.06 -6.39
CA MET A 71 -4.25 -18.32 -5.05
C MET A 71 -5.69 -18.80 -5.13
N LEU A 72 -6.54 -18.12 -5.91
CA LEU A 72 -7.97 -18.43 -6.07
C LEU A 72 -8.16 -19.83 -6.69
N SER A 73 -7.38 -20.18 -7.71
CA SER A 73 -7.49 -21.46 -8.40
C SER A 73 -7.28 -22.68 -7.49
N LYS A 74 -6.52 -22.53 -6.39
CA LYS A 74 -6.25 -23.61 -5.43
C LYS A 74 -7.45 -23.97 -4.55
N VAL A 75 -8.39 -23.04 -4.40
CA VAL A 75 -9.53 -23.17 -3.45
C VAL A 75 -10.89 -22.92 -4.12
N ARG A 76 -10.92 -22.97 -5.45
CA ARG A 76 -12.11 -22.71 -6.26
C ARG A 76 -13.28 -23.58 -5.83
N GLY A 77 -14.43 -22.92 -5.52
CA GLY A 77 -15.69 -23.56 -5.17
C GLY A 77 -16.72 -23.53 -6.31
N PHE A 78 -17.98 -23.84 -5.98
CA PHE A 78 -19.10 -23.77 -6.91
C PHE A 78 -19.48 -22.30 -7.24
N PRO A 79 -20.01 -22.03 -8.44
CA PRO A 79 -20.26 -20.66 -8.89
C PRO A 79 -21.10 -19.80 -7.92
N GLN A 80 -22.13 -20.35 -7.29
CA GLN A 80 -23.03 -19.64 -6.37
C GLN A 80 -22.51 -19.56 -4.94
N GLN A 81 -21.41 -20.25 -4.63
CA GLN A 81 -20.81 -20.24 -3.31
C GLN A 81 -20.02 -18.96 -3.09
N TYR A 82 -20.20 -18.33 -1.92
CA TYR A 82 -19.35 -17.22 -1.52
C TYR A 82 -17.90 -17.65 -1.37
N VAL A 83 -16.98 -16.79 -1.75
CA VAL A 83 -15.54 -17.04 -1.57
C VAL A 83 -15.17 -17.06 -0.09
N PHE A 84 -15.82 -16.21 0.70
CA PHE A 84 -15.62 -16.06 2.14
C PHE A 84 -16.92 -16.37 2.88
N HIS A 85 -17.05 -17.57 3.37
CA HIS A 85 -18.27 -18.08 3.98
C HIS A 85 -18.00 -18.82 5.30
N THR A 86 -19.06 -19.01 6.07
CA THR A 86 -19.09 -19.94 7.23
C THR A 86 -19.22 -21.37 6.75
N ASP A 87 -19.13 -22.33 7.68
CA ASP A 87 -19.34 -23.76 7.36
C ASP A 87 -20.74 -24.03 6.77
N GLU A 88 -21.73 -23.17 7.09
CA GLU A 88 -23.09 -23.22 6.54
C GLU A 88 -23.21 -22.54 5.16
N GLY A 89 -22.11 -22.07 4.58
CA GLY A 89 -22.09 -21.42 3.26
C GLY A 89 -22.58 -19.97 3.24
N GLN A 90 -22.83 -19.36 4.42
CA GLN A 90 -23.29 -17.97 4.52
C GLN A 90 -22.13 -16.98 4.64
N PRO A 91 -22.26 -15.73 4.18
CA PRO A 91 -21.25 -14.71 4.39
C PRO A 91 -20.93 -14.53 5.89
N TRP A 92 -19.71 -14.16 6.21
CA TRP A 92 -19.31 -13.92 7.60
C TRP A 92 -20.19 -12.85 8.26
N SER A 93 -20.71 -13.15 9.46
CA SER A 93 -21.41 -12.17 10.30
C SER A 93 -20.46 -11.07 10.75
N GLN A 94 -21.01 -9.96 11.25
CA GLN A 94 -20.20 -8.84 11.74
C GLN A 94 -19.24 -9.28 12.88
N SER A 95 -19.71 -10.15 13.79
CA SER A 95 -18.90 -10.67 14.88
C SER A 95 -17.81 -11.64 14.39
N SER A 96 -18.14 -12.52 13.44
CA SER A 96 -17.16 -13.42 12.81
C SER A 96 -16.10 -12.62 12.06
N PHE A 97 -16.50 -11.62 11.26
CA PHE A 97 -15.56 -10.73 10.58
C PHE A 97 -14.60 -10.04 11.56
N LYS A 98 -15.12 -9.45 12.65
CA LYS A 98 -14.27 -8.77 13.65
C LYS A 98 -13.23 -9.71 14.25
N ARG A 99 -13.63 -10.94 14.58
CA ARG A 99 -12.73 -11.97 15.14
C ARG A 99 -11.68 -12.40 14.13
N ILE A 100 -12.09 -12.69 12.88
CA ILE A 100 -11.19 -13.09 11.79
C ILE A 100 -10.22 -11.96 11.47
N TRP A 101 -10.71 -10.72 11.38
CA TRP A 101 -9.86 -9.55 11.12
C TRP A 101 -8.80 -9.35 12.18
N LEU A 102 -9.18 -9.45 13.47
CA LEU A 102 -8.21 -9.35 14.56
C LEU A 102 -7.14 -10.45 14.47
N SER A 103 -7.55 -11.71 14.23
CA SER A 103 -6.62 -12.85 14.06
C SER A 103 -5.68 -12.67 12.87
N LEU A 104 -6.16 -12.14 11.75
CA LEU A 104 -5.34 -11.80 10.58
C LEU A 104 -4.31 -10.71 10.90
N MET A 105 -4.74 -9.66 11.59
CA MET A 105 -3.86 -8.54 11.96
C MET A 105 -2.83 -8.96 13.01
N GLU A 106 -3.20 -9.81 13.95
CA GLU A 106 -2.29 -10.40 14.93
C GLU A 106 -1.22 -11.27 14.26
N ALA A 107 -1.62 -12.17 13.35
CA ALA A 107 -0.71 -12.98 12.56
C ALA A 107 0.24 -12.16 11.66
N SER A 108 -0.17 -10.94 11.31
CA SER A 108 0.62 -10.00 10.50
C SER A 108 1.39 -8.97 11.33
N TYR A 109 1.43 -9.09 12.66
CA TYR A 109 2.02 -8.13 13.59
C TYR A 109 1.45 -6.70 13.47
N CYS A 110 0.21 -6.58 12.97
CA CYS A 110 -0.50 -5.32 12.77
C CYS A 110 -1.55 -5.06 13.85
N VAL A 111 -1.15 -5.20 15.12
CA VAL A 111 -2.00 -4.94 16.30
C VAL A 111 -1.29 -4.08 17.33
N GLU A 112 -2.07 -3.28 18.06
CA GLU A 112 -1.63 -2.52 19.23
C GLU A 112 -2.36 -3.00 20.48
N GLN A 113 -1.69 -2.93 21.63
CA GLN A 113 -2.35 -3.13 22.93
C GLN A 113 -2.98 -1.80 23.37
N ARG A 114 -4.26 -1.87 23.72
CA ARG A 114 -5.00 -0.73 24.25
C ARG A 114 -5.59 -1.07 25.61
N GLU A 115 -5.47 -0.17 26.55
CA GLU A 115 -6.19 -0.28 27.83
C GLU A 115 -7.64 0.18 27.62
N VAL A 116 -8.57 -0.66 28.04
CA VAL A 116 -10.01 -0.39 27.94
C VAL A 116 -10.62 -0.60 29.31
N THR A 117 -11.37 0.39 29.79
CA THR A 117 -12.14 0.27 31.02
C THR A 117 -13.40 -0.54 30.74
N LYS A 118 -13.52 -1.68 31.39
CA LYS A 118 -14.73 -2.51 31.35
C LYS A 118 -15.56 -2.28 32.58
N GLU A 119 -16.70 -1.61 32.40
CA GLU A 119 -17.69 -1.47 33.45
C GLU A 119 -18.35 -2.81 33.72
N THR A 120 -18.15 -3.34 34.92
CA THR A 120 -18.91 -4.47 35.44
C THR A 120 -19.83 -3.98 36.56
N LYS A 121 -20.92 -4.72 36.85
CA LYS A 121 -21.90 -4.34 37.91
C LYS A 121 -21.28 -4.07 39.29
N ARG A 122 -20.01 -4.41 39.51
CA ARG A 122 -19.32 -4.29 40.79
C ARG A 122 -18.00 -3.50 40.77
N LYS A 123 -17.38 -3.30 39.61
CA LYS A 123 -16.06 -2.67 39.52
C LYS A 123 -15.71 -2.25 38.09
N ASN A 124 -14.96 -1.17 37.95
CA ASN A 124 -14.33 -0.78 36.68
C ASN A 124 -12.97 -1.46 36.59
N ASP A 125 -12.86 -2.49 35.72
CA ASP A 125 -11.61 -3.20 35.50
C ASP A 125 -10.93 -2.66 34.25
N ILE A 126 -9.63 -2.35 34.36
CA ILE A 126 -8.80 -2.00 33.20
C ILE A 126 -8.30 -3.30 32.60
N ILE A 127 -8.72 -3.58 31.38
CA ILE A 127 -8.28 -4.75 30.62
C ILE A 127 -7.44 -4.32 29.41
N LYS A 128 -6.40 -5.08 29.11
CA LYS A 128 -5.63 -4.92 27.87
C LYS A 128 -6.34 -5.62 26.75
N GLN A 129 -6.65 -4.88 25.70
CA GLN A 129 -7.29 -5.42 24.50
C GLN A 129 -6.41 -5.19 23.28
N LEU A 130 -6.29 -6.22 22.42
CA LEU A 130 -5.65 -6.07 21.12
C LEU A 130 -6.59 -5.35 20.17
N LYS A 131 -6.04 -4.39 19.43
CA LYS A 131 -6.76 -3.62 18.41
C LYS A 131 -5.99 -3.68 17.10
N PRO A 132 -6.64 -4.00 15.96
CA PRO A 132 -6.04 -3.89 14.65
C PRO A 132 -5.59 -2.46 14.35
N THR A 133 -4.37 -2.30 13.84
CA THR A 133 -3.83 -1.00 13.39
C THR A 133 -4.25 -0.67 11.96
N LEU A 134 -4.57 -1.70 11.16
CA LEU A 134 -5.05 -1.56 9.79
C LEU A 134 -6.55 -1.88 9.71
N THR A 135 -7.21 -1.27 8.73
CA THR A 135 -8.60 -1.54 8.38
C THR A 135 -8.69 -2.03 6.93
N PRO A 136 -9.77 -2.71 6.51
CA PRO A 136 -9.97 -3.07 5.11
C PRO A 136 -9.88 -1.87 4.16
N HIS A 137 -10.30 -0.69 4.61
CA HIS A 137 -10.24 0.53 3.80
C HIS A 137 -8.81 0.99 3.51
N TYR A 138 -7.86 0.68 4.40
CA TYR A 138 -6.44 0.96 4.18
C TYR A 138 -5.91 0.23 2.94
N PHE A 139 -6.31 -1.03 2.73
CA PHE A 139 -5.93 -1.81 1.54
C PHE A 139 -6.43 -1.17 0.25
N ARG A 140 -7.64 -0.59 0.28
CA ARG A 140 -8.19 0.14 -0.85
C ARG A 140 -7.41 1.43 -1.15
N HIS A 141 -7.00 2.18 -0.12
CA HIS A 141 -6.11 3.32 -0.30
C HIS A 141 -4.76 2.91 -0.90
N ASN A 142 -4.19 1.82 -0.41
CA ASN A 142 -2.96 1.26 -0.97
C ASN A 142 -3.14 0.86 -2.44
N TYR A 143 -4.27 0.24 -2.79
CA TYR A 143 -4.56 -0.11 -4.18
C TYR A 143 -4.67 1.13 -5.08
N ALA A 144 -5.28 2.22 -4.60
CA ALA A 144 -5.30 3.48 -5.34
C ALA A 144 -3.88 4.05 -5.56
N THR A 145 -2.99 3.90 -4.58
CA THR A 145 -1.56 4.26 -4.72
C THR A 145 -0.85 3.38 -5.75
N LEU A 146 -1.08 2.07 -5.72
CA LEU A 146 -0.51 1.14 -6.71
C LEU A 146 -0.98 1.46 -8.14
N LEU A 147 -2.25 1.81 -8.34
CA LEU A 147 -2.77 2.25 -9.64
C LEU A 147 -2.07 3.53 -10.11
N PHE A 148 -1.84 4.49 -9.22
CA PHE A 148 -1.09 5.71 -9.52
C PHE A 148 0.37 5.41 -9.91
N GLU A 149 1.07 4.59 -9.12
CA GLU A 149 2.47 4.19 -9.38
C GLU A 149 2.61 3.40 -10.68
N ALA A 150 1.60 2.59 -11.03
CA ALA A 150 1.51 1.90 -12.32
C ALA A 150 1.18 2.82 -13.51
N GLY A 151 0.95 4.12 -13.28
CA GLY A 151 0.62 5.08 -14.33
C GLY A 151 -0.80 4.94 -14.89
N VAL A 152 -1.71 4.28 -14.17
CA VAL A 152 -3.11 4.12 -14.59
C VAL A 152 -3.77 5.49 -14.61
N GLU A 153 -4.47 5.81 -15.69
CA GLU A 153 -5.19 7.07 -15.82
C GLU A 153 -6.25 7.25 -14.69
N PRO A 154 -6.37 8.45 -14.09
CA PRO A 154 -7.29 8.68 -12.97
C PRO A 154 -8.74 8.29 -13.25
N LEU A 155 -9.22 8.43 -14.49
CA LEU A 155 -10.58 8.07 -14.88
C LEU A 155 -10.79 6.55 -14.88
N ILE A 156 -9.76 5.79 -15.31
CA ILE A 156 -9.76 4.32 -15.26
C ILE A 156 -9.67 3.85 -13.82
N ALA A 157 -8.77 4.45 -13.02
CA ALA A 157 -8.66 4.15 -11.60
C ALA A 157 -9.96 4.42 -10.83
N MET A 158 -10.66 5.52 -11.15
CA MET A 158 -11.98 5.83 -10.61
C MET A 158 -12.98 4.68 -10.88
N LYS A 159 -13.02 4.19 -12.12
CA LYS A 159 -13.87 3.06 -12.51
C LYS A 159 -13.50 1.77 -11.77
N MET A 160 -12.20 1.43 -11.71
CA MET A 160 -11.70 0.24 -10.99
C MET A 160 -12.01 0.31 -9.49
N LEU A 161 -11.89 1.48 -8.88
CA LEU A 161 -12.24 1.72 -7.49
C LEU A 161 -13.76 1.79 -7.25
N GLY A 162 -14.59 2.05 -8.27
CA GLY A 162 -16.03 2.25 -8.13
C GLY A 162 -16.35 3.52 -7.33
N HIS A 163 -15.63 4.61 -7.58
CA HIS A 163 -15.96 5.92 -7.06
C HIS A 163 -16.99 6.58 -7.96
N THR A 164 -18.01 7.18 -7.36
CA THR A 164 -19.06 7.93 -8.09
C THR A 164 -18.59 9.31 -8.51
N ASP A 165 -17.66 9.88 -7.75
CA ASP A 165 -17.12 11.21 -7.97
C ASP A 165 -15.65 11.12 -8.36
N TYR A 166 -15.33 11.75 -9.50
CA TYR A 166 -13.96 11.87 -10.00
C TYR A 166 -13.04 12.59 -9.02
N GLN A 167 -13.57 13.58 -8.30
CA GLN A 167 -12.78 14.40 -7.37
C GLN A 167 -12.11 13.54 -6.28
N THR A 168 -12.78 12.48 -5.83
CA THR A 168 -12.23 11.54 -4.85
C THR A 168 -10.94 10.90 -5.35
N THR A 169 -10.91 10.42 -6.59
CA THR A 169 -9.71 9.81 -7.19
C THR A 169 -8.67 10.87 -7.54
N ALA A 170 -9.11 12.00 -8.12
CA ALA A 170 -8.23 13.11 -8.49
C ALA A 170 -7.47 13.67 -7.27
N ASN A 171 -8.12 13.80 -6.12
CA ASN A 171 -7.49 14.27 -4.89
C ASN A 171 -6.38 13.31 -4.42
N ILE A 172 -6.62 11.99 -4.46
CA ILE A 172 -5.61 10.98 -4.13
C ILE A 172 -4.40 11.13 -5.07
N TYR A 173 -4.64 11.20 -6.37
CA TYR A 173 -3.58 11.32 -7.39
C TYR A 173 -2.80 12.64 -7.25
N THR A 174 -3.48 13.74 -6.97
CA THR A 174 -2.84 15.05 -6.74
C THR A 174 -1.94 15.02 -5.51
N HIS A 175 -2.42 14.42 -4.41
CA HIS A 175 -1.63 14.27 -3.18
C HIS A 175 -0.38 13.42 -3.42
N LEU A 176 -0.53 12.24 -4.03
CA LEU A 176 0.58 11.34 -4.36
C LEU A 176 1.61 12.01 -5.30
N LYS A 177 1.14 12.72 -6.33
CA LYS A 177 2.02 13.49 -7.22
C LYS A 177 2.80 14.57 -6.47
N SER A 178 2.16 15.27 -5.55
CA SER A 178 2.80 16.28 -4.68
C SER A 178 3.88 15.68 -3.79
N GLU A 179 3.62 14.50 -3.20
CA GLU A 179 4.61 13.80 -2.39
C GLU A 179 5.81 13.31 -3.22
N MET A 180 5.55 12.77 -4.41
CA MET A 180 6.63 12.37 -5.34
C MET A 180 7.49 13.56 -5.75
N LEU A 181 6.90 14.73 -6.05
CA LEU A 181 7.64 15.94 -6.38
C LEU A 181 8.51 16.41 -5.21
N LYS A 182 7.99 16.37 -3.98
CA LYS A 182 8.78 16.71 -2.78
C LYS A 182 9.95 15.75 -2.59
N LYS A 183 9.74 14.46 -2.73
CA LYS A 183 10.78 13.43 -2.65
C LYS A 183 11.85 13.65 -3.71
N SER A 184 11.44 13.82 -4.98
CA SER A 184 12.36 14.07 -6.10
C SER A 184 13.17 15.35 -5.91
N SER A 185 12.60 16.40 -5.31
CA SER A 185 13.30 17.64 -4.99
C SER A 185 14.41 17.41 -3.95
N VAL A 186 14.16 16.61 -2.91
CA VAL A 186 15.16 16.24 -1.90
C VAL A 186 16.28 15.43 -2.54
N ASP A 187 15.93 14.43 -3.36
CA ASP A 187 16.91 13.59 -4.05
C ASP A 187 17.79 14.42 -5.00
N MET A 188 17.20 15.36 -5.73
CA MET A 188 17.97 16.29 -6.60
C MET A 188 18.91 17.18 -5.80
N GLN A 189 18.49 17.72 -4.66
CA GLN A 189 19.35 18.54 -3.81
C GLN A 189 20.57 17.75 -3.32
N GLU A 190 20.35 16.49 -2.93
CA GLU A 190 21.44 15.61 -2.50
C GLU A 190 22.43 15.31 -3.64
N VAL A 191 21.94 15.07 -4.85
CA VAL A 191 22.79 14.89 -6.04
C VAL A 191 23.62 16.14 -6.32
N PHE A 192 23.01 17.33 -6.26
CA PHE A 192 23.73 18.59 -6.45
C PHE A 192 24.78 18.84 -5.36
N ARG A 193 24.45 18.55 -4.10
CA ARG A 193 25.39 18.64 -2.97
C ARG A 193 26.61 17.72 -3.18
N LYS A 194 26.38 16.44 -3.51
CA LYS A 194 27.46 15.49 -3.82
C LYS A 194 28.35 15.94 -4.98
N LYS A 195 27.76 16.50 -6.03
CA LYS A 195 28.52 17.08 -7.17
C LYS A 195 29.36 18.29 -6.78
N GLN A 196 28.86 19.17 -5.91
CA GLN A 196 29.63 20.33 -5.42
C GLN A 196 30.80 19.88 -4.51
N GLU A 197 30.58 18.92 -3.62
CA GLU A 197 31.61 18.34 -2.76
C GLU A 197 32.73 17.70 -3.61
N ALA A 198 32.36 16.91 -4.63
CA ALA A 198 33.31 16.30 -5.55
C ALA A 198 34.13 17.34 -6.31
N LYS A 199 33.52 18.45 -6.79
CA LYS A 199 34.24 19.55 -7.41
C LYS A 199 35.19 20.25 -6.43
N GLY A 200 34.78 20.46 -5.19
CA GLY A 200 35.62 21.05 -4.14
C GLY A 200 36.84 20.17 -3.79
N VAL A 201 36.66 18.84 -3.75
CA VAL A 201 37.77 17.89 -3.54
C VAL A 201 38.75 17.91 -4.73
N LEU A 202 38.23 17.94 -5.97
CA LEU A 202 39.06 18.01 -7.17
C LEU A 202 39.86 19.34 -7.23
N ALA A 203 39.25 20.48 -6.90
CA ALA A 203 39.92 21.78 -6.86
C ALA A 203 41.02 21.81 -5.79
N LYS A 204 40.79 21.24 -4.62
CA LYS A 204 41.81 21.07 -3.55
C LYS A 204 42.97 20.18 -4.02
N ALA A 205 42.68 19.07 -4.69
CA ALA A 205 43.70 18.15 -5.21
C ALA A 205 44.56 18.80 -6.30
N GLN A 206 43.96 19.60 -7.22
CA GLN A 206 44.68 20.36 -8.22
C GLN A 206 45.55 21.46 -7.60
N GLY A 207 45.04 22.18 -6.60
CA GLY A 207 45.83 23.21 -5.90
C GLY A 207 47.02 22.63 -5.11
N ILE A 208 46.93 21.39 -4.61
CA ILE A 208 48.07 20.69 -4.00
C ILE A 208 49.09 20.24 -5.07
N ARG A 209 48.62 19.83 -6.24
CA ARG A 209 49.48 19.43 -7.37
C ARG A 209 50.26 20.61 -7.91
N ASP A 210 49.63 21.79 -8.05
CA ASP A 210 50.30 23.03 -8.51
C ASP A 210 51.32 23.54 -7.47
N LYS A 211 51.08 23.39 -6.19
CA LYS A 211 52.07 23.72 -5.15
C LYS A 211 53.29 22.78 -5.13
N ARG A 212 53.13 21.50 -5.50
CA ARG A 212 54.21 20.53 -5.62
C ARG A 212 55.03 20.68 -6.92
N SER A 213 54.43 21.23 -7.97
CA SER A 213 55.08 21.46 -9.27
C SER A 213 55.89 22.77 -9.35
N ARG A 214 55.78 23.65 -8.37
CA ARG A 214 56.68 24.80 -8.25
C ARG A 214 58.05 24.25 -7.80
N LYS A 215 58.95 24.10 -8.74
CA LYS A 215 60.39 23.88 -8.43
C LYS A 215 60.84 24.97 -7.46
N PRO A 216 61.58 24.65 -6.41
CA PRO A 216 62.23 25.68 -5.59
C PRO A 216 63.10 26.51 -6.52
N GLU A 217 62.91 27.83 -6.54
CA GLU A 217 63.88 28.72 -7.16
C GLU A 217 65.24 28.46 -6.53
N LEU A 218 66.20 28.07 -7.36
CA LEU A 218 67.58 27.93 -6.88
C LEU A 218 68.04 29.31 -6.45
N ASP A 219 68.34 29.47 -5.17
CA ASP A 219 68.95 30.66 -4.62
C ASP A 219 70.40 30.74 -5.14
N MET A 220 70.59 31.53 -6.20
CA MET A 220 71.87 31.77 -6.84
C MET A 220 72.80 32.67 -6.01
N SER A 221 72.40 33.07 -4.81
CA SER A 221 73.20 33.90 -3.90
C SER A 221 74.19 33.09 -3.02
N LEU A 222 74.18 31.80 -3.12
CA LEU A 222 75.08 30.96 -2.32
C LEU A 222 76.53 30.94 -2.93
N PRO A 223 77.58 31.12 -2.11
CA PRO A 223 78.96 31.37 -2.59
C PRO A 223 79.65 30.18 -3.28
N TRP A 224 79.01 29.02 -3.40
CA TRP A 224 79.54 27.83 -4.05
C TRP A 224 78.95 27.48 -5.40
N ALA A 225 77.96 28.22 -5.89
CA ALA A 225 77.23 27.96 -7.17
C ALA A 225 78.02 28.26 -8.45
N GLY A 226 79.28 28.61 -8.37
CA GLY A 226 80.15 28.95 -9.48
C GLY A 226 81.39 28.08 -9.70
N LYS A 227 81.44 26.88 -9.06
CA LYS A 227 82.53 25.96 -9.27
C LYS A 227 82.03 24.57 -9.60
N PHE A 228 81.62 24.37 -10.86
CA PHE A 228 81.64 23.14 -11.64
C PHE A 228 81.37 23.44 -13.08
#